data_bfd405cf61483f2f2e8bd4cf37ecf8f5
#
_entry.id   bfd405cf61483f2f2e8bd4cf37ecf8f5
#
_cell.length_a   1.000
_cell.length_b   1.000
_cell.length_c   1.000
_cell.angle_alpha   90.00
_cell.angle_beta   90.00
_cell.angle_gamma   90.00
#
_symmetry.space_group_name_H-M   'P 1'
#
loop_
_entity.id
_entity.type
_entity.pdbx_description
1 polymer ?
#
loop_
_entity_poly.entity_id
_entity_poly.type
_entity_poly.pdbx_seq_one_letter_code
_entity_poly.pdbx_strand_id
1 'polypeptide(L)'
;MYNTIVTVCHLVTDPELKETNGGKKVCKMRLCISPSNAKTKNFIDAEAWDRQAEVCSEYLKKGRQVLIQGELCMDAWEKDGKKSSKHFIRVGTVQFLGGGDG
;
A
#
# COMPACT_ATOMS: atom_id res chain seq x y z
N MET A 1 -10.22 -5.77 -19.97
CA MET A 1 -10.24 -6.11 -18.55
C MET A 1 -9.99 -4.86 -17.72
N TYR A 2 -10.76 -4.67 -16.68
CA TYR A 2 -10.68 -3.47 -15.86
C TYR A 2 -10.42 -3.87 -14.40
N ASN A 3 -9.34 -3.36 -13.83
CA ASN A 3 -8.94 -3.70 -12.47
C ASN A 3 -8.47 -2.41 -11.80
N THR A 4 -9.32 -1.84 -10.97
CA THR A 4 -8.95 -0.65 -10.24
C THR A 4 -9.56 -0.69 -8.84
N ILE A 5 -8.81 -0.16 -7.90
CA ILE A 5 -9.26 0.00 -6.53
C ILE A 5 -8.97 1.42 -6.11
N VAL A 6 -9.95 2.06 -5.49
CA VAL A 6 -9.81 3.41 -4.96
C VAL A 6 -10.26 3.36 -3.51
N THR A 7 -9.41 3.80 -2.62
CA THR A 7 -9.73 3.74 -1.20
C THR A 7 -9.10 4.89 -0.44
N VAL A 8 -9.82 5.38 0.56
CA VAL A 8 -9.28 6.28 1.56
C VAL A 8 -8.88 5.41 2.74
N CYS A 9 -7.65 5.53 3.16
CA CYS A 9 -7.09 4.63 4.16
C CYS A 9 -6.04 5.39 4.97
N HIS A 10 -5.50 4.73 5.98
CA HIS A 10 -4.37 5.32 6.70
C HIS A 10 -3.28 4.27 6.87
N LEU A 11 -2.05 4.75 7.00
CA LEU A 11 -0.91 3.87 7.19
C LEU A 11 -0.89 3.35 8.63
N VAL A 12 -0.68 2.05 8.80
CA VAL A 12 -0.55 1.45 10.13
C VAL A 12 0.90 1.28 10.53
N THR A 13 1.82 1.45 9.59
CA THR A 13 3.26 1.45 9.85
C THR A 13 3.88 2.58 9.06
N ASP A 14 5.10 2.94 9.41
CA ASP A 14 5.87 3.86 8.57
C ASP A 14 6.16 3.20 7.23
N PRO A 15 6.18 3.96 6.14
CA PRO A 15 6.52 3.38 4.84
C PRO A 15 7.98 2.94 4.82
N GLU A 16 8.23 1.84 4.14
CA GLU A 16 9.55 1.25 4.06
C GLU A 16 10.05 1.32 2.63
N LEU A 17 11.11 2.09 2.40
CA LEU A 17 11.71 2.23 1.08
C LEU A 17 12.81 1.19 0.91
N LYS A 18 12.72 0.44 -0.18
CA LYS A 18 13.71 -0.56 -0.53
C LYS A 18 14.18 -0.37 -1.96
N GLU A 19 15.36 -0.87 -2.25
CA GLU A 19 15.88 -0.87 -3.61
C GLU A 19 16.00 -2.31 -4.08
N THR A 20 15.50 -2.57 -5.28
CA THR A 20 15.56 -3.92 -5.85
C THR A 20 16.93 -4.16 -6.49
N ASN A 21 17.19 -5.43 -6.85
CA ASN A 21 18.44 -5.79 -7.49
C ASN A 21 18.67 -5.05 -8.81
N GLY A 22 17.60 -4.62 -9.46
CA GLY A 22 17.71 -3.86 -10.71
C GLY A 22 17.88 -2.36 -10.51
N GLY A 23 18.03 -1.91 -9.26
CA GLY A 23 18.19 -0.49 -8.98
C GLY A 23 16.89 0.29 -8.90
N LYS A 24 15.77 -0.37 -8.97
CA LYS A 24 14.47 0.29 -8.85
C LYS A 24 14.09 0.46 -7.39
N LYS A 25 13.38 1.52 -7.10
CA LYS A 25 12.93 1.78 -5.75
C LYS A 25 11.48 1.33 -5.59
N VAL A 26 11.20 0.70 -4.45
CA VAL A 26 9.85 0.32 -4.09
C VAL A 26 9.61 0.73 -2.65
N CYS A 27 8.44 1.35 -2.41
CA CYS A 27 8.02 1.72 -1.07
C CYS A 27 6.89 0.80 -0.67
N LYS A 28 7.07 0.06 0.40
CA LYS A 28 6.04 -0.85 0.91
C LYS A 28 5.34 -0.19 2.08
N MET A 29 4.02 -0.30 2.07
CA MET A 29 3.18 0.31 3.09
C MET A 29 2.13 -0.69 3.52
N ARG A 30 1.71 -0.59 4.78
CA ARG A 30 0.58 -1.37 5.25
C ARG A 30 -0.55 -0.42 5.58
N LEU A 31 -1.71 -0.69 5.01
CA LEU A 31 -2.85 0.22 5.06
C LEU A 31 -4.01 -0.40 5.82
N CYS A 32 -4.75 0.45 6.51
CA CYS A 32 -6.01 0.06 7.12
C CYS A 32 -7.13 0.61 6.24
N ILE A 33 -7.95 -0.30 5.72
CA ILE A 33 -9.02 0.04 4.79
C ILE A 33 -10.40 -0.39 5.31
N SER A 34 -10.57 -0.42 6.62
CA SER A 34 -11.80 -0.93 7.22
C SER A 34 -13.02 -0.13 6.76
N PRO A 35 -14.15 -0.81 6.52
CA PRO A 35 -15.41 -0.10 6.30
C PRO A 35 -15.75 0.78 7.50
N SER A 36 -16.51 1.83 7.26
CA SER A 36 -16.79 2.84 8.28
C SER A 36 -17.49 2.28 9.53
N ASN A 37 -18.22 1.19 9.38
CA ASN A 37 -18.93 0.58 10.51
C ASN A 37 -18.40 -0.80 10.87
N ALA A 38 -17.16 -1.09 10.48
CA ALA A 38 -16.60 -2.41 10.70
C ALA A 38 -16.27 -2.64 12.17
N LYS A 39 -16.59 -3.83 12.65
CA LYS A 39 -16.18 -4.26 13.98
C LYS A 39 -14.75 -4.76 13.97
N THR A 40 -14.29 -5.25 12.84
CA THR A 40 -12.91 -5.71 12.67
C THR A 40 -12.23 -4.82 11.66
N LYS A 41 -10.92 -4.67 11.81
CA LYS A 41 -10.14 -3.85 10.90
C LYS A 41 -9.60 -4.70 9.78
N ASN A 42 -9.63 -4.15 8.58
CA ASN A 42 -9.09 -4.80 7.40
C ASN A 42 -7.80 -4.11 7.00
N PHE A 43 -6.78 -4.93 6.73
CA PHE A 43 -5.46 -4.42 6.36
C PHE A 43 -5.07 -4.96 5.00
N ILE A 44 -4.33 -4.17 4.25
CA ILE A 44 -3.79 -4.59 2.97
C ILE A 44 -2.44 -3.92 2.77
N ASP A 45 -1.53 -4.63 2.12
CA ASP A 45 -0.25 -4.05 1.77
C ASP A 45 -0.36 -3.31 0.45
N ALA A 46 0.47 -2.30 0.28
CA ALA A 46 0.54 -1.53 -0.95
C ALA A 46 1.99 -1.31 -1.33
N GLU A 47 2.24 -1.22 -2.62
CA GLU A 47 3.56 -0.97 -3.17
C GLU A 47 3.52 0.20 -4.12
N ALA A 48 4.39 1.17 -3.88
CA ALA A 48 4.61 2.28 -4.79
C ALA A 48 6.02 2.14 -5.38
N TRP A 49 6.19 2.51 -6.64
CA TRP A 49 7.44 2.28 -7.34
C TRP A 49 8.05 3.57 -7.86
N ASP A 50 9.38 3.56 -8.01
CA ASP A 50 10.18 4.63 -8.63
C ASP A 50 9.97 5.97 -7.93
N ARG A 51 9.64 7.02 -8.66
CA ARG A 51 9.48 8.35 -8.08
C ARG A 51 8.39 8.38 -7.00
N GLN A 52 7.31 7.63 -7.22
CA GLN A 52 6.22 7.57 -6.26
C GLN A 52 6.67 6.91 -4.97
N ALA A 53 7.57 5.93 -5.07
CA ALA A 53 8.15 5.30 -3.88
C ALA A 53 8.92 6.32 -3.05
N GLU A 54 9.70 7.17 -3.71
CA GLU A 54 10.45 8.21 -3.01
C GLU A 54 9.52 9.21 -2.33
N VAL A 55 8.48 9.64 -3.05
CA VAL A 55 7.52 10.59 -2.49
C VAL A 55 6.81 9.99 -1.28
N CYS A 56 6.36 8.76 -1.39
CA CYS A 56 5.67 8.12 -0.26
C CYS A 56 6.58 7.97 0.95
N SER A 57 7.81 7.54 0.74
CA SER A 57 8.73 7.35 1.86
C SER A 57 9.11 8.66 2.54
N GLU A 58 9.11 9.75 1.79
CA GLU A 58 9.50 11.06 2.32
C GLU A 58 8.38 11.75 3.07
N TYR A 59 7.15 11.67 2.56
CA TYR A 59 6.06 12.48 3.08
C TYR A 59 5.04 11.72 3.92
N LEU A 60 5.04 10.40 3.89
CA LEU A 60 4.06 9.63 4.64
C LEU A 60 4.65 9.08 5.91
N LYS A 61 3.79 8.89 6.90
CA LYS A 61 4.15 8.34 8.21
C LYS A 61 3.00 7.51 8.73
N LYS A 62 3.30 6.67 9.71
CA LYS A 62 2.28 5.93 10.41
C LYS A 62 1.16 6.86 10.86
N GLY A 63 -0.08 6.47 10.60
CA GLY A 63 -1.26 7.23 10.98
C GLY A 63 -1.74 8.23 9.94
N ARG A 64 -0.93 8.48 8.90
CA ARG A 64 -1.32 9.45 7.86
C ARG A 64 -2.46 8.91 7.02
N GLN A 65 -3.43 9.76 6.75
CA GLN A 65 -4.55 9.41 5.90
C GLN A 65 -4.26 9.77 4.45
N VAL A 66 -4.55 8.86 3.55
CA VAL A 66 -4.30 9.04 2.12
C VAL A 66 -5.43 8.46 1.31
N LEU A 67 -5.58 8.97 0.09
CA LEU A 67 -6.40 8.31 -0.93
C LEU A 67 -5.45 7.61 -1.89
N ILE A 68 -5.70 6.33 -2.12
CA ILE A 68 -4.88 5.52 -3.02
C ILE A 68 -5.76 4.97 -4.13
N GLN A 69 -5.27 5.09 -5.36
CA GLN A 69 -5.88 4.46 -6.52
C GLN A 69 -4.82 3.57 -7.15
N GLY A 70 -5.19 2.35 -7.48
CA GLY A 70 -4.25 1.42 -8.07
C GLY A 70 -4.93 0.17 -8.56
N GLU A 71 -4.13 -0.86 -8.75
CA GLU A 71 -4.60 -2.16 -9.17
C GLU A 71 -4.45 -3.16 -8.05
N LEU A 72 -5.41 -4.06 -7.95
CA LEU A 72 -5.31 -5.17 -7.00
C LEU A 72 -4.49 -6.28 -7.66
N CYS A 73 -3.42 -6.68 -6.99
CA CYS A 73 -2.50 -7.70 -7.47
C CYS A 73 -2.44 -8.84 -6.47
N MET A 74 -1.92 -9.96 -6.92
CA MET A 74 -1.76 -11.12 -6.06
C MET A 74 -0.39 -11.74 -6.29
N ASP A 75 0.32 -11.98 -5.20
CA ASP A 75 1.50 -12.82 -5.21
C ASP A 75 1.10 -14.22 -4.76
N ALA A 76 1.58 -15.21 -5.47
CA ALA A 76 1.34 -16.59 -5.09
C ALA A 76 2.68 -17.31 -5.03
N TRP A 77 2.84 -18.16 -4.02
CA TRP A 77 4.08 -18.92 -3.87
C TRP A 77 3.78 -20.25 -3.22
N GLU A 78 4.75 -21.15 -3.34
CA GLU A 78 4.66 -22.47 -2.74
C GLU A 78 5.86 -22.69 -1.84
N LYS A 79 5.60 -23.15 -0.63
CA LYS A 79 6.65 -23.44 0.33
C LYS A 79 6.28 -24.73 1.07
N ASP A 80 7.21 -25.70 1.05
CA ASP A 80 7.01 -26.98 1.73
C ASP A 80 5.74 -27.69 1.29
N GLY A 81 5.42 -27.59 0.01
CA GLY A 81 4.22 -28.22 -0.56
C GLY A 81 2.93 -27.48 -0.31
N LYS A 82 3.00 -26.35 0.39
CA LYS A 82 1.82 -25.54 0.64
C LYS A 82 1.80 -24.32 -0.25
N LYS A 83 0.65 -24.09 -0.86
CA LYS A 83 0.46 -22.89 -1.69
C LYS A 83 -0.09 -21.77 -0.85
N SER A 84 0.50 -20.59 -1.00
CA SER A 84 0.06 -19.40 -0.29
C SER A 84 -0.11 -18.27 -1.28
N SER A 85 -0.95 -17.32 -0.93
CA SER A 85 -1.15 -16.15 -1.76
C SER A 85 -1.38 -14.93 -0.88
N LYS A 86 -1.12 -13.77 -1.45
CA LYS A 86 -1.28 -12.51 -0.76
C LYS A 86 -1.71 -11.47 -1.76
N HIS A 87 -2.73 -10.70 -1.40
CA HIS A 87 -3.19 -9.60 -2.23
C HIS A 87 -2.52 -8.31 -1.78
N PHE A 88 -2.23 -7.45 -2.73
CA PHE A 88 -1.69 -6.14 -2.44
C PHE A 88 -2.14 -5.15 -3.50
N ILE A 89 -2.00 -3.87 -3.19
CA ILE A 89 -2.34 -2.81 -4.13
C ILE A 89 -1.06 -2.31 -4.79
N ARG A 90 -1.02 -2.33 -6.11
CA ARG A 90 0.03 -1.63 -6.84
C ARG A 90 -0.44 -0.22 -7.06
N VAL A 91 0.22 0.72 -6.42
CA VAL A 91 -0.23 2.10 -6.38
C VAL A 91 -0.07 2.77 -7.73
N GLY A 92 -1.16 3.38 -8.21
CA GLY A 92 -1.11 4.22 -9.40
C GLY A 92 -1.04 5.69 -9.03
N THR A 93 -1.90 6.11 -8.10
CA THR A 93 -1.96 7.50 -7.66
C THR A 93 -2.12 7.55 -6.16
N VAL A 94 -1.43 8.50 -5.54
CA VAL A 94 -1.57 8.77 -4.11
C VAL A 94 -1.94 10.24 -3.95
N GLN A 95 -2.97 10.51 -3.17
CA GLN A 95 -3.29 11.87 -2.77
C GLN A 95 -3.19 11.97 -1.26
N PHE A 96 -2.42 12.93 -0.80
CA PHE A 96 -2.26 13.16 0.63
C PHE A 96 -3.47 13.96 1.11
N LEU A 97 -4.16 13.41 2.08
CA LEU A 97 -5.35 14.05 2.61
C LEU A 97 -4.99 14.95 3.79
N GLY A 98 -5.85 15.92 4.04
CA GLY A 98 -5.59 16.89 5.08
C GLY A 98 -5.48 16.29 6.45
N GLY A 99 -4.96 17.05 7.40
CA GLY A 99 -4.84 16.63 8.76
C GLY A 99 -3.62 15.80 9.07
N GLY A 100 -2.72 15.67 8.13
CA GLY A 100 -1.58 14.81 8.27
C GLY A 100 -0.63 15.20 9.37
N ASP A 101 -0.58 16.39 9.74
CA ASP A 101 0.24 16.84 10.84
C ASP A 101 -0.53 17.82 11.71
N GLY A 102 -1.78 17.68 11.52
CA GLY A 102 -2.64 18.70 12.08
C GLY A 102 -2.54 19.88 11.21
#